data_90f8cf884dfcdb9957cecd6d3b1b77db
#
_entry.id   90f8cf884dfcdb9957cecd6d3b1b77db
#
_cell.length_a   1.000
_cell.length_b   1.000
_cell.length_c   1.000
_cell.angle_alpha   90.00
_cell.angle_beta   90.00
_cell.angle_gamma   90.00
#
_symmetry.space_group_name_H-M   'P 1'
#
loop_
_entity.id
_entity.type
_entity.pdbx_description
1 polymer ?
#
loop_
_entity_poly.entity_id
_entity_poly.type
_entity_poly.pdbx_seq_one_letter_code
_entity_poly.pdbx_strand_id
1 'polypeptide(L)'
;MILVSGFNVYPNEIEDVIALNDKVLEVAAIGEANEASGEIVKVFVVKKDSSLTKEEIIEHCRKHLTGYKIPKRVEFREDLPKTNVGKILRRVLREENDAKLTKTSEKTV
;
A
#
# COMPACT_ATOMS: atom_id res chain seq x y z
N MET A 1 -4.56 -4.19 10.58
CA MET A 1 -5.63 -4.79 9.77
C MET A 1 -6.32 -3.70 8.97
N ILE A 2 -6.67 -3.99 7.72
CA ILE A 2 -7.37 -3.06 6.83
C ILE A 2 -8.79 -3.58 6.67
N LEU A 3 -9.79 -2.70 6.77
CA LEU A 3 -11.19 -3.09 6.68
C LEU A 3 -11.79 -2.61 5.36
N VAL A 4 -11.91 -3.52 4.39
CA VAL A 4 -12.42 -3.22 3.05
C VAL A 4 -13.84 -3.79 2.92
N SER A 5 -14.84 -2.91 2.84
CA SER A 5 -16.26 -3.29 2.73
C SER A 5 -16.68 -4.36 3.75
N GLY A 6 -16.18 -4.25 4.98
CA GLY A 6 -16.45 -5.21 6.06
C GLY A 6 -15.55 -6.44 6.08
N PHE A 7 -14.69 -6.63 5.09
CA PHE A 7 -13.74 -7.74 5.05
C PHE A 7 -12.42 -7.36 5.70
N ASN A 8 -11.89 -8.25 6.53
CA ASN A 8 -10.59 -8.07 7.15
C ASN A 8 -9.47 -8.40 6.16
N VAL A 9 -8.59 -7.43 5.92
CA VAL A 9 -7.44 -7.61 5.04
C VAL A 9 -6.18 -7.36 5.86
N TYR A 10 -5.26 -8.30 5.82
CA TYR A 10 -4.02 -8.23 6.61
C TYR A 10 -2.87 -7.70 5.75
N PRO A 11 -2.22 -6.60 6.17
CA PRO A 11 -1.12 -6.01 5.40
C PRO A 11 -0.01 -7.02 5.04
N ASN A 12 0.32 -7.92 5.97
CA ASN A 12 1.35 -8.93 5.75
C ASN A 12 1.07 -9.80 4.53
N GLU A 13 -0.18 -10.24 4.34
CA GLU A 13 -0.55 -11.08 3.21
C GLU A 13 -0.30 -10.37 1.87
N ILE A 14 -0.67 -9.10 1.80
CA ILE A 14 -0.48 -8.29 0.59
C ILE A 14 1.01 -8.05 0.33
N GLU A 15 1.73 -7.69 1.38
CA GLU A 15 3.17 -7.44 1.30
C GLU A 15 3.94 -8.67 0.84
N ASP A 16 3.61 -9.84 1.39
CA ASP A 16 4.26 -11.10 1.04
C ASP A 16 4.05 -11.44 -0.44
N VAL A 17 2.84 -11.25 -0.95
CA VAL A 17 2.53 -11.49 -2.36
C VAL A 17 3.32 -10.53 -3.26
N ILE A 18 3.33 -9.24 -2.95
CA ILE A 18 4.04 -8.25 -3.76
C ILE A 18 5.55 -8.48 -3.72
N ALA A 19 6.08 -8.88 -2.56
CA ALA A 19 7.51 -9.15 -2.38
C ALA A 19 8.01 -10.33 -3.23
N LEU A 20 7.11 -11.19 -3.73
CA LEU A 20 7.48 -12.25 -4.67
C LEU A 20 7.91 -11.72 -6.04
N ASN A 21 7.57 -10.47 -6.35
CA ASN A 21 7.98 -9.86 -7.62
C ASN A 21 9.45 -9.42 -7.53
N ASP A 22 10.27 -9.92 -8.46
CA ASP A 22 11.71 -9.68 -8.46
C ASP A 22 12.11 -8.20 -8.62
N LYS A 23 11.21 -7.37 -9.10
CA LYS A 23 11.45 -5.94 -9.30
C LYS A 23 11.15 -5.11 -8.06
N VAL A 24 10.65 -5.72 -6.98
CA VAL A 24 10.31 -5.05 -5.72
C VAL A 24 11.43 -5.23 -4.72
N LEU A 25 11.92 -4.12 -4.17
CA LEU A 25 12.92 -4.13 -3.09
C LEU A 25 12.25 -4.17 -1.72
N GLU A 26 11.28 -3.27 -1.51
CA GLU A 26 10.54 -3.18 -0.25
C GLU A 26 9.09 -2.83 -0.55
N VAL A 27 8.17 -3.24 0.32
CA VAL A 27 6.76 -2.95 0.19
C VAL A 27 6.11 -2.82 1.56
N ALA A 28 5.16 -1.91 1.68
CA ALA A 28 4.33 -1.77 2.87
C ALA A 28 2.89 -1.50 2.45
N ALA A 29 1.93 -2.17 3.10
CA ALA A 29 0.51 -1.99 2.84
C ALA A 29 -0.15 -1.28 4.01
N ILE A 30 -1.01 -0.32 3.69
CA ILE A 30 -1.82 0.40 4.69
C ILE A 30 -3.27 0.47 4.22
N GLY A 31 -4.17 0.79 5.15
CA GLY A 31 -5.53 1.18 4.80
C GLY A 31 -5.59 2.68 4.56
N GLU A 32 -6.30 3.08 3.51
CA GLU A 32 -6.60 4.48 3.24
C GLU A 32 -8.11 4.67 3.35
N ALA A 33 -8.55 5.69 4.07
CA ALA A 33 -9.98 5.96 4.27
C ALA A 33 -10.69 6.18 2.94
N ASN A 34 -11.87 5.56 2.78
CA ASN A 34 -12.67 5.62 1.56
C ASN A 34 -14.14 5.57 1.92
N GLU A 35 -14.94 6.50 1.41
CA GLU A 35 -16.36 6.60 1.74
C GLU A 35 -17.17 5.37 1.29
N ALA A 36 -16.84 4.81 0.13
CA ALA A 36 -17.62 3.71 -0.43
C ALA A 36 -17.38 2.38 0.27
N SER A 37 -16.17 2.11 0.75
CA SER A 37 -15.78 0.81 1.28
C SER A 37 -15.22 0.82 2.70
N GLY A 38 -15.24 1.99 3.38
CA GLY A 38 -14.60 2.18 4.67
C GLY A 38 -13.12 2.45 4.51
N GLU A 39 -12.38 1.47 3.97
CA GLU A 39 -10.97 1.62 3.62
C GLU A 39 -10.70 0.96 2.27
N ILE A 40 -9.64 1.38 1.63
CA ILE A 40 -9.05 0.70 0.46
C ILE A 40 -7.62 0.32 0.80
N VAL A 41 -7.08 -0.64 0.07
CA VAL A 41 -5.68 -1.04 0.24
C VAL A 41 -4.80 -0.10 -0.58
N LYS A 42 -3.82 0.52 0.09
CA LYS A 42 -2.77 1.29 -0.56
C LYS A 42 -1.42 0.65 -0.23
N VAL A 43 -0.56 0.53 -1.23
CA VAL A 43 0.79 0.01 -1.02
C VAL A 43 1.84 1.06 -1.39
N PHE A 44 2.92 1.07 -0.62
CA PHE A 44 4.12 1.84 -0.91
C PHE A 44 5.18 0.86 -1.34
N VAL A 45 5.80 1.10 -2.48
CA VAL A 45 6.78 0.18 -3.06
C VAL A 45 8.09 0.92 -3.32
N VAL A 46 9.18 0.30 -2.88
CA VAL A 46 10.53 0.71 -3.26
C VAL A 46 10.97 -0.22 -4.40
N LYS A 47 11.31 0.34 -5.53
CA LYS A 47 11.70 -0.44 -6.71
C LYS A 47 13.12 -1.00 -6.55
N LYS A 48 13.28 -2.26 -6.90
CA LYS A 48 14.59 -2.87 -7.11
C LYS A 48 15.02 -2.64 -8.56
N ASP A 49 14.05 -2.72 -9.48
CA ASP A 49 14.23 -2.48 -10.91
C ASP A 49 13.40 -1.25 -11.31
N SER A 50 14.05 -0.25 -11.88
CA SER A 50 13.40 1.01 -12.25
C SER A 50 12.29 0.87 -13.30
N SER A 51 12.26 -0.24 -14.03
CA SER A 51 11.23 -0.52 -15.04
C SER A 51 9.88 -0.93 -14.44
N LEU A 52 9.83 -1.21 -13.13
CA LEU A 52 8.59 -1.62 -12.46
C LEU A 52 7.51 -0.56 -12.58
N THR A 53 6.30 -0.96 -12.97
CA THR A 53 5.14 -0.08 -13.11
C THR A 53 4.04 -0.45 -12.11
N LYS A 54 3.12 0.48 -11.89
CA LYS A 54 1.93 0.23 -11.06
C LYS A 54 1.10 -0.91 -11.64
N GLU A 55 0.95 -0.93 -12.96
CA GLU A 55 0.18 -1.93 -13.68
C GLU A 55 0.73 -3.33 -13.47
N GLU A 56 2.07 -3.47 -13.46
CA GLU A 56 2.72 -4.75 -13.18
C GLU A 56 2.42 -5.23 -11.77
N ILE A 57 2.41 -4.34 -10.79
CA ILE A 57 2.09 -4.67 -9.39
C ILE A 57 0.64 -5.13 -9.28
N ILE A 58 -0.29 -4.38 -9.86
CA ILE A 58 -1.72 -4.73 -9.82
C ILE A 58 -1.97 -6.06 -10.51
N GLU A 59 -1.39 -6.29 -11.68
CA GLU A 59 -1.54 -7.55 -12.41
C GLU A 59 -0.96 -8.72 -11.62
N HIS A 60 0.18 -8.53 -10.97
CA HIS A 60 0.78 -9.54 -10.09
C HIS A 60 -0.18 -9.90 -8.95
N CYS A 61 -0.79 -8.87 -8.33
CA CYS A 61 -1.75 -9.08 -7.25
C CYS A 61 -3.01 -9.82 -7.73
N ARG A 62 -3.50 -9.52 -8.93
CA ARG A 62 -4.68 -10.20 -9.49
C ARG A 62 -4.49 -11.70 -9.62
N LYS A 63 -3.27 -12.15 -9.86
CA LYS A 63 -2.94 -13.57 -9.98
C LYS A 63 -2.90 -14.30 -8.64
N HIS A 64 -2.73 -13.57 -7.54
CA HIS A 64 -2.44 -14.17 -6.24
C HIS A 64 -3.42 -13.78 -5.13
N LEU A 65 -4.26 -12.76 -5.33
CA LEU A 65 -5.14 -12.21 -4.30
C LEU A 65 -6.59 -12.15 -4.77
N THR A 66 -7.51 -12.31 -3.81
CA THR A 66 -8.94 -12.08 -4.03
C THR A 66 -9.20 -10.59 -4.27
N GLY A 67 -10.21 -10.25 -5.08
CA GLY A 67 -10.50 -8.89 -5.54
C GLY A 67 -10.44 -7.79 -4.48
N TYR A 68 -11.06 -7.98 -3.31
CA TYR A 68 -11.06 -6.95 -2.26
C TYR A 68 -9.69 -6.74 -1.60
N LYS A 69 -8.74 -7.65 -1.79
CA LYS A 69 -7.37 -7.57 -1.27
C LYS A 69 -6.41 -6.88 -2.24
N ILE A 70 -6.82 -6.71 -3.50
CA ILE A 70 -5.97 -6.08 -4.52
C ILE A 70 -5.83 -4.60 -4.21
N PRO A 71 -4.60 -4.05 -4.15
CA PRO A 71 -4.41 -2.63 -3.91
C PRO A 71 -5.10 -1.76 -4.95
N LYS A 72 -5.77 -0.71 -4.50
CA LYS A 72 -6.37 0.28 -5.39
C LYS A 72 -5.45 1.47 -5.64
N ARG A 73 -4.45 1.65 -4.78
CA ARG A 73 -3.45 2.70 -4.94
C ARG A 73 -2.06 2.14 -4.74
N VAL A 74 -1.14 2.54 -5.61
CA VAL A 74 0.27 2.17 -5.53
C VAL A 74 1.07 3.47 -5.58
N GLU A 75 1.92 3.68 -4.58
CA GLU A 75 2.83 4.82 -4.54
C GLU A 75 4.27 4.31 -4.49
N PHE A 76 5.11 4.77 -5.41
CA PHE A 76 6.54 4.44 -5.38
C PHE A 76 7.28 5.44 -4.51
N ARG A 77 8.22 4.92 -3.71
CA ARG A 77 9.09 5.73 -2.85
C ARG A 77 10.53 5.26 -2.98
N GLU A 78 11.46 6.13 -2.62
CA GLU A 78 12.89 5.77 -2.62
C GLU A 78 13.26 4.92 -1.42
N ASP A 79 12.57 5.15 -0.28
CA ASP A 79 12.74 4.35 0.94
C ASP A 79 11.45 4.35 1.75
N LEU A 80 11.42 3.53 2.79
CA LEU A 80 10.31 3.45 3.73
C LEU A 80 10.83 3.69 5.15
N PRO A 81 10.04 4.35 6.03
CA PRO A 81 10.45 4.55 7.42
C PRO A 81 10.61 3.21 8.14
N LYS A 82 11.69 3.06 8.89
CA LYS A 82 12.05 1.82 9.57
C LYS A 82 12.53 2.06 11.00
N THR A 83 12.41 1.03 11.82
CA THR A 83 13.03 1.00 13.15
C THR A 83 14.54 0.79 13.02
N ASN A 84 15.26 0.89 14.13
CA ASN A 84 16.70 0.63 14.17
C ASN A 84 17.07 -0.80 13.73
N VAL A 85 16.13 -1.74 13.85
CA VAL A 85 16.35 -3.14 13.43
C VAL A 85 15.81 -3.41 12.02
N GLY A 86 15.43 -2.38 11.29
CA GLY A 86 15.02 -2.49 9.89
C GLY A 86 13.56 -2.87 9.65
N LYS A 87 12.72 -2.84 10.68
CA LYS A 87 11.29 -3.13 10.54
C LYS A 87 10.55 -1.90 9.99
N ILE A 88 9.74 -2.10 8.95
CA ILE A 88 8.97 -1.02 8.33
C ILE A 88 7.88 -0.52 9.28
N LEU A 89 7.77 0.81 9.40
CA LEU A 89 6.81 1.48 10.26
C LEU A 89 5.54 1.87 9.49
N ARG A 90 4.60 0.92 9.36
CA ARG A 90 3.31 1.15 8.66
C ARG A 90 2.52 2.30 9.27
N ARG A 91 2.58 2.45 10.59
CA ARG A 91 1.89 3.52 11.30
C ARG A 91 2.32 4.91 10.83
N VAL A 92 3.62 5.10 10.65
CA VAL A 92 4.18 6.37 10.15
C VAL A 92 3.67 6.65 8.74
N LEU A 93 3.69 5.63 7.88
CA LEU A 93 3.18 5.74 6.51
C LEU A 93 1.69 6.10 6.50
N ARG A 94 0.90 5.49 7.37
CA ARG A 94 -0.52 5.77 7.50
C ARG A 94 -0.77 7.21 7.94
N GLU A 95 -0.04 7.68 8.95
CA GLU A 95 -0.16 9.03 9.45
C GLU A 95 0.21 10.08 8.39
N GLU A 96 1.31 9.86 7.67
CA GLU A 96 1.73 10.74 6.58
C GLU A 96 0.67 10.79 5.46
N ASN A 97 0.12 9.62 5.11
CA ASN A 97 -0.89 9.51 4.07
C ASN A 97 -2.18 10.23 4.46
N ASP A 98 -2.63 10.05 5.68
CA ASP A 98 -3.83 10.71 6.20
C ASP A 98 -3.65 12.24 6.22
N ALA A 99 -2.47 12.72 6.56
CA ALA A 99 -2.16 14.15 6.56
C ALA A 99 -2.21 14.74 5.13
N LYS A 100 -1.73 14.01 4.13
CA LYS A 100 -1.81 14.44 2.73
C LYS A 100 -3.25 14.53 2.24
N LEU A 101 -4.08 13.56 2.60
CA LEU A 101 -5.50 13.54 2.23
C LEU A 101 -6.24 14.73 2.86
N THR A 102 -5.98 15.04 4.11
CA THR A 102 -6.56 16.17 4.81
C THR A 102 -6.18 17.51 4.16
N LYS A 103 -4.89 17.68 3.82
CA LYS A 103 -4.41 18.88 3.12
C LYS A 103 -5.07 19.06 1.75
N THR A 104 -5.23 17.97 0.99
CA THR A 104 -5.87 17.99 -0.30
C THR A 104 -7.33 18.41 -0.18
N SER A 105 -8.05 17.88 0.83
CA SER A 105 -9.43 18.24 1.10
C SER A 105 -9.56 19.72 1.49
N GLU A 106 -8.66 20.25 2.29
CA GLU A 106 -8.64 21.66 2.69
C GLU A 106 -8.41 22.59 1.50
N LYS A 107 -7.58 22.18 0.54
CA LYS A 107 -7.28 22.97 -0.66
C LYS A 107 -8.45 23.05 -1.64
N THR A 108 -9.34 22.07 -1.62
CA THR A 108 -10.47 21.99 -2.53
C THR A 108 -11.72 22.71 -2.02
N VAL A 109 -11.69 23.16 -0.80
CA VAL A 109 -12.76 23.95 -0.17
C VAL A 109 -12.51 25.48 -0.33
#